data_871c24ba9a065b07fe77136bcf84148f
#
_entry.id   871c24ba9a065b07fe77136bcf84148f
#
_cell.length_a   1.000
_cell.length_b   1.000
_cell.length_c   1.000
_cell.angle_alpha   90.00
_cell.angle_beta   90.00
_cell.angle_gamma   90.00
#
_symmetry.space_group_name_H-M   'P 1'
#
loop_
_entity.id
_entity.type
_entity.pdbx_description
1 polymer ?
#
loop_
_entity_poly.entity_id
_entity_poly.type
_entity_poly.pdbx_seq_one_letter_code
_entity_poly.pdbx_strand_id
1 'polypeptide(L)'
;MAIITNIQKLADSRAYQEFKIIVKRILGFPVIKIEMDELQIDLAIYQAIKYYQRFHMDGNVNLLIPVKLDRQVIQQGYVEFPESVLYINKVFDFSGFDTGLFSIDFMLAAEGYWEAFRSSGNMHNYVGTMQYLANVKDMIRNHPRFRFNYNSGRCYLDTSREKLAENNWLLFDCNVAVDPTENHRMYEDPWLIKYSVECVKEQWGNVIKKYSETELPGGIKINGKEIWDEAVNRKKELEEELKKEYQLPPMMIIG
;
A
#
# COMPACT_ATOMS: atom_id res chain seq x y z
N MET A 1 -18.32 -12.16 -2.94
CA MET A 1 -18.47 -12.69 -1.57
C MET A 1 -17.33 -12.26 -0.64
N ALA A 2 -16.08 -12.29 -1.03
CA ALA A 2 -14.94 -11.90 -0.16
C ALA A 2 -15.04 -10.50 0.48
N ILE A 3 -15.51 -9.48 -0.26
CA ILE A 3 -15.61 -8.09 0.25
C ILE A 3 -16.60 -8.00 1.42
N ILE A 4 -17.78 -8.60 1.30
CA ILE A 4 -18.80 -8.57 2.36
C ILE A 4 -18.29 -9.28 3.63
N THR A 5 -17.60 -10.41 3.46
CA THR A 5 -16.99 -11.13 4.58
C THR A 5 -15.92 -10.32 5.28
N ASN A 6 -15.10 -9.59 4.51
CA ASN A 6 -14.07 -8.72 5.06
C ASN A 6 -14.68 -7.50 5.80
N ILE A 7 -15.76 -6.94 5.26
CA ILE A 7 -16.52 -5.87 5.93
C ILE A 7 -17.13 -6.37 7.24
N GLN A 8 -17.71 -7.58 7.25
CA GLN A 8 -18.27 -8.18 8.47
C GLN A 8 -17.22 -8.41 9.55
N LYS A 9 -16.06 -8.97 9.18
CA LYS A 9 -14.92 -9.13 10.13
C LYS A 9 -14.46 -7.80 10.69
N LEU A 10 -14.43 -6.76 9.86
CA LEU A 10 -14.07 -5.42 10.29
C LEU A 10 -15.13 -4.86 11.25
N ALA A 11 -16.42 -5.03 10.92
CA ALA A 11 -17.55 -4.57 11.73
C ALA A 11 -17.62 -5.23 13.12
N ASP A 12 -17.08 -6.43 13.28
CA ASP A 12 -17.00 -7.11 14.58
C ASP A 12 -15.94 -6.50 15.52
N SER A 13 -15.01 -5.69 14.99
CA SER A 13 -13.99 -5.02 15.79
C SER A 13 -14.57 -3.84 16.57
N ARG A 14 -14.31 -3.80 17.89
CA ARG A 14 -14.74 -2.69 18.76
C ARG A 14 -14.15 -1.35 18.33
N ALA A 15 -12.88 -1.32 17.96
CA ALA A 15 -12.21 -0.10 17.51
C ALA A 15 -12.83 0.48 16.25
N TYR A 16 -13.21 -0.39 15.31
CA TYR A 16 -13.94 0.02 14.12
C TYR A 16 -15.31 0.60 14.45
N GLN A 17 -16.05 0.01 15.39
CA GLN A 17 -17.37 0.53 15.81
C GLN A 17 -17.25 1.92 16.44
N GLU A 18 -16.24 2.14 17.29
CA GLU A 18 -15.93 3.46 17.87
C GLU A 18 -15.60 4.47 16.75
N PHE A 19 -14.77 4.08 15.79
CA PHE A 19 -14.45 4.90 14.62
C PHE A 19 -15.69 5.26 13.79
N LYS A 20 -16.56 4.28 13.48
CA LYS A 20 -17.82 4.49 12.77
C LYS A 20 -18.73 5.49 13.49
N ILE A 21 -18.79 5.43 14.82
CA ILE A 21 -19.54 6.40 15.63
C ILE A 21 -18.95 7.79 15.49
N ILE A 22 -17.62 7.94 15.49
CA ILE A 22 -16.96 9.24 15.29
C ILE A 22 -17.31 9.81 13.93
N VAL A 23 -17.20 9.03 12.86
CA VAL A 23 -17.56 9.44 11.50
C VAL A 23 -19.03 9.91 11.43
N LYS A 24 -19.96 9.16 12.00
CA LYS A 24 -21.37 9.55 12.05
C LYS A 24 -21.61 10.84 12.84
N ARG A 25 -20.90 11.03 13.96
CA ARG A 25 -21.03 12.23 14.78
C ARG A 25 -20.54 13.49 14.06
N ILE A 26 -19.45 13.38 13.31
CA ILE A 26 -18.94 14.50 12.48
C ILE A 26 -19.98 14.88 11.40
N LEU A 27 -20.70 13.91 10.87
CA LEU A 27 -21.80 14.15 9.91
C LEU A 27 -23.08 14.71 10.56
N GLY A 28 -23.09 14.88 11.89
CA GLY A 28 -24.19 15.48 12.63
C GLY A 28 -25.15 14.52 13.32
N PHE A 29 -24.90 13.20 13.27
CA PHE A 29 -25.71 12.23 14.02
C PHE A 29 -25.54 12.43 15.54
N PRO A 30 -26.60 12.36 16.37
CA PRO A 30 -27.99 11.96 16.06
C PRO A 30 -28.92 13.12 15.68
N VAL A 31 -28.44 14.36 15.67
CA VAL A 31 -29.28 15.54 15.38
C VAL A 31 -29.79 15.50 13.94
N ILE A 32 -28.91 15.14 13.01
CA ILE A 32 -29.26 14.92 11.62
C ILE A 32 -29.37 13.41 11.40
N LYS A 33 -30.51 12.95 10.90
CA LYS A 33 -30.70 11.55 10.53
C LYS A 33 -29.99 11.28 9.21
N ILE A 34 -28.99 10.41 9.23
CA ILE A 34 -28.31 9.94 8.03
C ILE A 34 -29.17 8.83 7.41
N GLU A 35 -29.77 9.12 6.25
CA GLU A 35 -30.69 8.18 5.57
C GLU A 35 -29.89 7.22 4.68
N MET A 36 -29.08 6.40 5.33
CA MET A 36 -28.29 5.33 4.70
C MET A 36 -28.40 4.06 5.51
N ASP A 37 -28.30 2.93 4.82
CA ASP A 37 -28.15 1.63 5.47
C ASP A 37 -26.77 1.48 6.11
N GLU A 38 -26.71 0.74 7.24
CA GLU A 38 -25.46 0.50 7.96
C GLU A 38 -24.38 -0.13 7.07
N LEU A 39 -24.78 -1.05 6.19
CA LEU A 39 -23.87 -1.70 5.24
C LEU A 39 -23.31 -0.71 4.20
N GLN A 40 -24.07 0.32 3.82
CA GLN A 40 -23.58 1.35 2.90
C GLN A 40 -22.50 2.22 3.56
N ILE A 41 -22.70 2.54 4.84
CA ILE A 41 -21.72 3.29 5.64
C ILE A 41 -20.45 2.44 5.80
N ASP A 42 -20.60 1.17 6.14
CA ASP A 42 -19.47 0.27 6.29
C ASP A 42 -18.69 0.09 4.98
N LEU A 43 -19.38 0.04 3.86
CA LEU A 43 -18.75 -0.03 2.54
C LEU A 43 -17.95 1.24 2.22
N ALA A 44 -18.50 2.43 2.54
CA ALA A 44 -17.81 3.70 2.32
C ALA A 44 -16.53 3.80 3.18
N ILE A 45 -16.64 3.43 4.45
CA ILE A 45 -15.50 3.40 5.37
C ILE A 45 -14.46 2.36 4.92
N TYR A 46 -14.90 1.18 4.49
CA TYR A 46 -14.02 0.14 3.97
C TYR A 46 -13.23 0.62 2.74
N GLN A 47 -13.87 1.35 1.82
CA GLN A 47 -13.19 1.95 0.67
C GLN A 47 -12.14 2.97 1.12
N ALA A 48 -12.46 3.80 2.13
CA ALA A 48 -11.52 4.76 2.69
C ALA A 48 -10.30 4.07 3.32
N ILE A 49 -10.51 3.00 4.10
CA ILE A 49 -9.43 2.19 4.68
C ILE A 49 -8.56 1.56 3.58
N LYS A 50 -9.15 1.01 2.52
CA LYS A 50 -8.39 0.45 1.40
C LYS A 50 -7.57 1.49 0.66
N TYR A 51 -8.09 2.69 0.52
CA TYR A 51 -7.33 3.80 -0.06
C TYR A 51 -6.16 4.19 0.83
N TYR A 52 -6.38 4.34 2.14
CA TYR A 52 -5.36 4.62 3.14
C TYR A 52 -4.24 3.57 3.12
N GLN A 53 -4.58 2.28 3.17
CA GLN A 53 -3.62 1.17 3.12
C GLN A 53 -2.73 1.22 1.88
N ARG A 54 -3.26 1.70 0.75
CA ARG A 54 -2.52 1.69 -0.53
C ARG A 54 -1.63 2.90 -0.72
N PHE A 55 -2.04 4.07 -0.23
CA PHE A 55 -1.39 5.34 -0.58
C PHE A 55 -0.78 6.09 0.59
N HIS A 56 -1.23 5.85 1.83
CA HIS A 56 -0.67 6.50 3.00
C HIS A 56 0.59 5.76 3.47
N MET A 57 1.63 6.51 3.88
CA MET A 57 2.89 5.92 4.33
C MET A 57 2.74 5.01 5.55
N ASP A 58 1.81 5.33 6.47
CA ASP A 58 1.53 4.51 7.65
C ASP A 58 0.47 3.43 7.40
N GLY A 59 -0.10 3.39 6.19
CA GLY A 59 -1.11 2.40 5.78
C GLY A 59 -0.52 1.05 5.37
N ASN A 60 0.78 1.00 5.13
CA ASN A 60 1.49 -0.22 4.78
C ASN A 60 2.85 -0.30 5.49
N VAL A 61 3.35 -1.52 5.63
CA VAL A 61 4.64 -1.80 6.25
C VAL A 61 5.50 -2.58 5.29
N ASN A 62 6.77 -2.21 5.21
CA ASN A 62 7.74 -2.94 4.41
C ASN A 62 8.24 -4.16 5.21
N LEU A 63 8.00 -5.35 4.69
CA LEU A 63 8.38 -6.62 5.31
C LEU A 63 9.23 -7.46 4.35
N LEU A 64 10.22 -8.11 4.93
CA LEU A 64 11.04 -9.10 4.25
C LEU A 64 10.44 -10.48 4.47
N ILE A 65 9.90 -11.08 3.42
CA ILE A 65 9.24 -12.40 3.47
C ILE A 65 10.18 -13.45 2.87
N PRO A 66 10.71 -14.39 3.68
CA PRO A 66 11.49 -15.48 3.16
C PRO A 66 10.59 -16.56 2.56
N VAL A 67 10.89 -16.98 1.34
CA VAL A 67 10.17 -18.06 0.64
C VAL A 67 11.15 -19.12 0.23
N LYS A 68 10.89 -20.36 0.61
CA LYS A 68 11.66 -21.51 0.20
C LYS A 68 11.23 -21.96 -1.19
N LEU A 69 12.18 -22.18 -2.08
CA LEU A 69 11.93 -22.71 -3.42
C LEU A 69 11.76 -24.22 -3.37
N ASP A 70 10.51 -24.65 -3.28
CA ASP A 70 10.16 -26.05 -3.41
C ASP A 70 10.03 -26.44 -4.90
N ARG A 71 10.17 -27.73 -5.18
CA ARG A 71 10.06 -28.28 -6.53
C ARG A 71 8.75 -27.86 -7.24
N GLN A 72 7.66 -27.72 -6.49
CA GLN A 72 6.37 -27.27 -7.02
C GLN A 72 6.44 -25.82 -7.51
N VAL A 73 7.04 -24.93 -6.71
CA VAL A 73 7.22 -23.50 -7.04
C VAL A 73 8.07 -23.35 -8.30
N ILE A 74 9.16 -24.13 -8.41
CA ILE A 74 10.04 -24.10 -9.58
C ILE A 74 9.31 -24.60 -10.84
N GLN A 75 8.49 -25.63 -10.72
CA GLN A 75 7.71 -26.17 -11.84
C GLN A 75 6.59 -25.21 -12.28
N GLN A 76 5.90 -24.61 -11.33
CA GLN A 76 4.82 -23.64 -11.58
C GLN A 76 5.37 -22.31 -12.11
N GLY A 77 6.56 -21.90 -11.66
CA GLY A 77 7.20 -20.64 -12.04
C GLY A 77 6.63 -19.40 -11.36
N TYR A 78 5.85 -19.57 -10.30
CA TYR A 78 5.31 -18.47 -9.50
C TYR A 78 5.26 -18.84 -8.00
N VAL A 79 5.28 -17.79 -7.17
CA VAL A 79 5.06 -17.84 -5.72
C VAL A 79 3.70 -17.18 -5.43
N GLU A 80 2.90 -17.78 -4.55
CA GLU A 80 1.64 -17.20 -4.08
C GLU A 80 1.86 -16.42 -2.79
N PHE A 81 1.29 -15.21 -2.76
CA PHE A 81 1.32 -14.32 -1.62
C PHE A 81 -0.10 -14.06 -1.09
N PRO A 82 -0.25 -13.79 0.22
CA PRO A 82 -1.55 -13.43 0.81
C PRO A 82 -2.07 -12.11 0.25
N GLU A 83 -3.39 -11.90 0.33
CA GLU A 83 -4.07 -10.67 -0.15
C GLU A 83 -3.59 -9.38 0.56
N SER A 84 -2.92 -9.51 1.70
CA SER A 84 -2.34 -8.40 2.42
C SER A 84 -1.13 -7.78 1.72
N VAL A 85 -0.45 -8.52 0.82
CA VAL A 85 0.69 -8.01 0.05
C VAL A 85 0.21 -7.12 -1.09
N LEU A 86 0.54 -5.84 -1.01
CA LEU A 86 0.15 -4.83 -2.00
C LEU A 86 1.05 -4.87 -3.23
N TYR A 87 2.37 -4.90 -3.02
CA TYR A 87 3.36 -4.98 -4.08
C TYR A 87 4.71 -5.50 -3.56
N ILE A 88 5.55 -5.95 -4.48
CA ILE A 88 6.89 -6.46 -4.20
C ILE A 88 7.89 -5.49 -4.81
N ASN A 89 8.81 -4.99 -3.99
CA ASN A 89 9.83 -4.02 -4.41
C ASN A 89 11.03 -4.71 -5.04
N LYS A 90 11.55 -5.74 -4.33
CA LYS A 90 12.79 -6.43 -4.72
C LYS A 90 12.70 -7.90 -4.36
N VAL A 91 13.47 -8.70 -5.06
CA VAL A 91 13.68 -10.11 -4.74
C VAL A 91 15.17 -10.35 -4.62
N PHE A 92 15.58 -10.91 -3.48
CA PHE A 92 16.97 -11.24 -3.21
C PHE A 92 17.13 -12.76 -3.24
N ASP A 93 18.20 -13.22 -3.88
CA ASP A 93 18.60 -14.63 -3.87
C ASP A 93 19.58 -14.86 -2.73
N PHE A 94 19.23 -15.80 -1.86
CA PHE A 94 20.02 -16.15 -0.68
C PHE A 94 21.04 -17.27 -0.94
N SER A 95 21.12 -17.79 -2.15
CA SER A 95 22.00 -18.92 -2.49
C SER A 95 23.50 -18.67 -2.32
N GLY A 96 23.91 -17.44 -2.11
CA GLY A 96 25.31 -17.04 -1.93
C GLY A 96 25.70 -16.62 -0.52
N PHE A 97 24.82 -16.72 0.47
CA PHE A 97 25.11 -16.20 1.83
C PHE A 97 26.08 -17.05 2.65
N ASP A 98 26.33 -18.29 2.26
CA ASP A 98 27.31 -19.16 2.96
C ASP A 98 28.77 -18.67 2.87
N THR A 99 29.05 -17.70 2.00
CA THR A 99 30.39 -17.08 1.85
C THR A 99 30.38 -15.57 2.10
N GLY A 100 29.39 -15.06 2.82
CA GLY A 100 28.97 -13.66 2.87
C GLY A 100 30.02 -12.63 3.33
N LEU A 101 31.09 -13.01 4.03
CA LEU A 101 32.19 -12.09 4.38
C LEU A 101 33.26 -11.99 3.28
N PHE A 102 33.31 -12.95 2.36
CA PHE A 102 34.28 -13.01 1.26
C PHE A 102 33.63 -12.93 -0.11
N SER A 103 32.33 -12.56 -0.17
CA SER A 103 31.67 -12.40 -1.46
C SER A 103 32.34 -11.25 -2.23
N ILE A 104 32.52 -11.45 -3.53
CA ILE A 104 33.04 -10.43 -4.46
C ILE A 104 32.26 -9.11 -4.30
N ASP A 105 30.97 -9.17 -3.99
CA ASP A 105 30.13 -8.03 -3.73
C ASP A 105 30.52 -7.22 -2.49
N PHE A 106 30.90 -7.90 -1.40
CA PHE A 106 31.38 -7.23 -0.19
C PHE A 106 32.75 -6.60 -0.45
N MET A 107 33.64 -7.30 -1.14
CA MET A 107 34.95 -6.75 -1.51
C MET A 107 34.82 -5.56 -2.45
N LEU A 108 34.00 -5.65 -3.50
CA LEU A 108 33.74 -4.53 -4.41
C LEU A 108 33.06 -3.34 -3.71
N ALA A 109 32.12 -3.60 -2.79
CA ALA A 109 31.51 -2.56 -1.98
C ALA A 109 32.55 -1.92 -1.03
N ALA A 110 33.40 -2.71 -0.38
CA ALA A 110 34.45 -2.22 0.50
C ALA A 110 35.50 -1.41 -0.27
N GLU A 111 35.95 -1.88 -1.44
CA GLU A 111 36.88 -1.11 -2.30
C GLU A 111 36.24 0.19 -2.80
N GLY A 112 34.98 0.17 -3.22
CA GLY A 112 34.25 1.38 -3.62
C GLY A 112 34.12 2.38 -2.47
N TYR A 113 33.90 1.93 -1.24
CA TYR A 113 33.92 2.78 -0.06
C TYR A 113 35.32 3.38 0.19
N TRP A 114 36.38 2.60 0.05
CA TRP A 114 37.76 3.07 0.22
C TRP A 114 38.18 4.07 -0.85
N GLU A 115 37.81 3.83 -2.11
CA GLU A 115 38.10 4.79 -3.18
C GLU A 115 37.30 6.07 -3.04
N ALA A 116 36.01 6.00 -2.65
CA ALA A 116 35.21 7.18 -2.37
C ALA A 116 35.77 8.01 -1.20
N PHE A 117 36.34 7.37 -0.18
CA PHE A 117 37.00 8.02 0.94
C PHE A 117 38.35 8.64 0.54
N ARG A 118 39.05 8.03 -0.40
CA ARG A 118 40.38 8.48 -0.89
C ARG A 118 40.27 9.62 -1.89
N SER A 119 39.20 9.69 -2.65
CA SER A 119 38.92 10.74 -3.62
C SER A 119 38.13 11.91 -3.03
N SER A 120 38.33 12.22 -1.76
CA SER A 120 37.62 13.27 -1.03
C SER A 120 37.71 14.64 -1.73
N GLY A 121 36.90 14.85 -2.74
CA GLY A 121 36.84 16.12 -3.47
C GLY A 121 35.92 16.14 -4.68
N ASN A 122 35.61 15.02 -5.28
CA ASN A 122 34.81 15.01 -6.51
C ASN A 122 33.59 14.07 -6.39
N MET A 123 32.42 14.67 -6.08
CA MET A 123 31.13 14.00 -6.06
C MET A 123 30.82 13.29 -7.40
N HIS A 124 31.40 13.79 -8.51
CA HIS A 124 31.29 13.17 -9.84
C HIS A 124 31.96 11.80 -9.92
N ASN A 125 33.12 11.63 -9.29
CA ASN A 125 33.84 10.35 -9.27
C ASN A 125 33.10 9.32 -8.38
N TYR A 126 32.50 9.77 -7.27
CA TYR A 126 31.69 8.92 -6.41
C TYR A 126 30.46 8.35 -7.16
N VAL A 127 29.71 9.22 -7.85
CA VAL A 127 28.55 8.80 -8.65
C VAL A 127 28.96 7.84 -9.78
N GLY A 128 30.05 8.14 -10.49
CA GLY A 128 30.58 7.28 -11.54
C GLY A 128 31.03 5.92 -11.04
N THR A 129 31.69 5.87 -9.87
CA THR A 129 32.12 4.62 -9.24
C THR A 129 30.92 3.79 -8.78
N MET A 130 29.88 4.43 -8.20
CA MET A 130 28.65 3.73 -7.80
C MET A 130 27.85 3.20 -8.99
N GLN A 131 27.77 3.94 -10.09
CA GLN A 131 27.16 3.47 -11.34
C GLN A 131 27.94 2.30 -11.95
N TYR A 132 29.27 2.37 -11.95
CA TYR A 132 30.11 1.27 -12.42
C TYR A 132 29.91 0.01 -11.56
N LEU A 133 29.90 0.15 -10.23
CA LEU A 133 29.65 -0.97 -9.30
C LEU A 133 28.24 -1.55 -9.48
N ALA A 134 27.22 -0.71 -9.71
CA ALA A 134 25.86 -1.17 -9.99
C ALA A 134 25.82 -1.99 -11.30
N ASN A 135 26.46 -1.50 -12.37
CA ASN A 135 26.55 -2.20 -13.64
C ASN A 135 27.32 -3.53 -13.53
N VAL A 136 28.42 -3.55 -12.75
CA VAL A 136 29.18 -4.78 -12.50
C VAL A 136 28.35 -5.78 -11.69
N LYS A 137 27.62 -5.30 -10.68
CA LYS A 137 26.67 -6.15 -9.92
C LYS A 137 25.59 -6.74 -10.82
N ASP A 138 25.01 -5.96 -11.70
CA ASP A 138 23.99 -6.43 -12.66
C ASP A 138 24.54 -7.44 -13.67
N MET A 139 25.82 -7.30 -14.05
CA MET A 139 26.50 -8.26 -14.93
C MET A 139 26.85 -9.59 -14.21
N ILE A 140 27.25 -9.52 -12.94
CA ILE A 140 27.70 -10.68 -12.16
C ILE A 140 26.51 -11.41 -11.51
N ARG A 141 25.55 -10.64 -10.98
CA ARG A 141 24.31 -11.17 -10.41
C ARG A 141 23.19 -11.07 -11.43
N ASN A 142 22.77 -12.22 -11.95
CA ASN A 142 21.47 -12.37 -12.58
C ASN A 142 20.40 -12.20 -11.50
N HIS A 143 20.04 -10.94 -11.16
CA HIS A 143 18.89 -10.71 -10.27
C HIS A 143 17.67 -11.42 -10.86
N PRO A 144 16.99 -12.26 -10.09
CA PRO A 144 15.80 -12.91 -10.59
C PRO A 144 14.80 -11.82 -11.01
N ARG A 145 14.51 -11.75 -12.30
CA ARG A 145 13.44 -10.89 -12.80
C ARG A 145 12.13 -11.46 -12.33
N PHE A 146 11.25 -10.59 -11.84
CA PHE A 146 9.96 -10.99 -11.31
C PHE A 146 8.86 -10.06 -11.81
N ARG A 147 7.64 -10.58 -11.85
CA ARG A 147 6.42 -9.82 -12.14
C ARG A 147 5.37 -10.19 -11.12
N PHE A 148 4.90 -9.22 -10.36
CA PHE A 148 3.84 -9.41 -9.38
C PHE A 148 2.48 -9.00 -9.96
N ASN A 149 1.48 -9.85 -9.81
CA ASN A 149 0.09 -9.55 -10.15
C ASN A 149 -0.74 -9.52 -8.88
N TYR A 150 -1.13 -8.32 -8.47
CA TYR A 150 -1.93 -8.08 -7.26
C TYR A 150 -3.26 -8.83 -7.26
N ASN A 151 -3.97 -8.89 -8.41
CA ASN A 151 -5.29 -9.50 -8.49
C ASN A 151 -5.26 -11.02 -8.28
N SER A 152 -4.17 -11.68 -8.68
CA SER A 152 -4.00 -13.12 -8.48
C SER A 152 -3.17 -13.48 -7.27
N GLY A 153 -2.53 -12.49 -6.61
CA GLY A 153 -1.59 -12.72 -5.52
C GLY A 153 -0.33 -13.49 -5.94
N ARG A 154 0.00 -13.52 -7.25
CA ARG A 154 1.08 -14.34 -7.78
C ARG A 154 2.27 -13.51 -8.22
N CYS A 155 3.44 -13.91 -7.76
CA CYS A 155 4.72 -13.40 -8.22
C CYS A 155 5.36 -14.40 -9.18
N TYR A 156 5.45 -14.06 -10.45
CA TYR A 156 6.08 -14.87 -11.48
C TYR A 156 7.58 -14.60 -11.48
N LEU A 157 8.37 -15.66 -11.49
CA LEU A 157 9.82 -15.61 -11.57
C LEU A 157 10.24 -15.78 -13.03
N ASP A 158 10.68 -14.69 -13.66
CA ASP A 158 11.11 -14.67 -15.08
C ASP A 158 12.59 -15.08 -15.21
N THR A 159 13.00 -16.10 -14.46
CA THR A 159 14.36 -16.64 -14.48
C THR A 159 14.33 -18.05 -15.07
N SER A 160 15.40 -18.42 -15.80
CA SER A 160 15.53 -19.80 -16.31
C SER A 160 15.43 -20.79 -15.15
N ARG A 161 14.54 -21.77 -15.28
CA ARG A 161 14.30 -22.80 -14.23
C ARG A 161 15.57 -23.54 -13.82
N GLU A 162 16.53 -23.67 -14.72
CA GLU A 162 17.83 -24.30 -14.50
C GLU A 162 18.73 -23.55 -13.51
N LYS A 163 18.46 -22.24 -13.31
CA LYS A 163 19.22 -21.38 -12.39
C LYS A 163 18.60 -21.33 -10.99
N LEU A 164 17.39 -21.82 -10.83
CA LEU A 164 16.70 -21.90 -9.54
C LEU A 164 17.04 -23.24 -8.89
N ALA A 165 17.93 -23.22 -7.90
CA ALA A 165 18.27 -24.42 -7.16
C ALA A 165 17.12 -24.81 -6.22
N GLU A 166 16.79 -26.11 -6.18
CA GLU A 166 15.82 -26.69 -5.26
C GLU A 166 16.32 -26.49 -3.81
N ASN A 167 15.43 -26.19 -2.89
CA ASN A 167 15.72 -25.86 -1.49
C ASN A 167 16.42 -24.51 -1.23
N ASN A 168 16.57 -23.68 -2.23
CA ASN A 168 17.06 -22.32 -2.05
C ASN A 168 16.01 -21.41 -1.43
N TRP A 169 16.47 -20.33 -0.79
CA TRP A 169 15.61 -19.30 -0.22
C TRP A 169 15.65 -18.04 -1.07
N LEU A 170 14.49 -17.51 -1.38
CA LEU A 170 14.32 -16.16 -1.91
C LEU A 170 13.75 -15.26 -0.82
N LEU A 171 14.30 -14.07 -0.71
CA LEU A 171 13.79 -13.05 0.20
C LEU A 171 13.09 -11.98 -0.62
N PHE A 172 11.81 -11.80 -0.34
CA PHE A 172 10.96 -10.83 -1.02
C PHE A 172 10.79 -9.60 -0.14
N ASP A 173 11.17 -8.44 -0.66
CA ASP A 173 10.90 -7.13 -0.07
C ASP A 173 9.50 -6.70 -0.51
N CYS A 174 8.54 -6.81 0.40
CA CYS A 174 7.13 -6.64 0.14
C CYS A 174 6.54 -5.50 0.95
N ASN A 175 5.65 -4.72 0.36
CA ASN A 175 4.79 -3.82 1.10
C ASN A 175 3.48 -4.54 1.43
N VAL A 176 3.22 -4.65 2.72
CA VAL A 176 2.08 -5.36 3.28
C VAL A 176 1.11 -4.35 3.90
N ALA A 177 -0.17 -4.45 3.55
CA ALA A 177 -1.21 -3.61 4.13
C ALA A 177 -1.32 -3.86 5.64
N VAL A 178 -1.40 -2.79 6.42
CA VAL A 178 -1.64 -2.85 7.86
C VAL A 178 -3.03 -3.44 8.11
N ASP A 179 -3.11 -4.47 8.95
CA ASP A 179 -4.41 -5.04 9.31
C ASP A 179 -5.16 -4.12 10.28
N PRO A 180 -6.34 -3.60 9.88
CA PRO A 180 -7.12 -2.70 10.71
C PRO A 180 -7.72 -3.37 11.94
N THR A 181 -7.74 -4.71 12.00
CA THR A 181 -8.24 -5.45 13.18
C THR A 181 -7.18 -5.57 14.28
N GLU A 182 -5.91 -5.55 13.92
CA GLU A 182 -4.80 -5.63 14.86
C GLU A 182 -4.26 -4.24 15.24
N ASN A 183 -4.23 -3.31 14.28
CA ASN A 183 -3.64 -1.98 14.43
C ASN A 183 -4.71 -0.90 14.63
N HIS A 184 -5.21 -0.77 15.86
CA HIS A 184 -6.28 0.18 16.19
C HIS A 184 -5.86 1.65 16.04
N ARG A 185 -4.56 1.98 16.13
CA ARG A 185 -4.04 3.34 16.01
C ARG A 185 -4.33 4.00 14.67
N MET A 186 -4.51 3.21 13.61
CA MET A 186 -4.83 3.77 12.31
C MET A 186 -6.17 4.54 12.31
N TYR A 187 -7.11 4.19 13.22
CA TYR A 187 -8.39 4.87 13.35
C TYR A 187 -8.30 6.24 14.03
N GLU A 188 -7.15 6.54 14.66
CA GLU A 188 -6.87 7.84 15.28
C GLU A 188 -6.26 8.84 14.27
N ASP A 189 -5.91 8.37 13.07
CA ASP A 189 -5.30 9.18 12.04
C ASP A 189 -6.27 10.27 11.54
N PRO A 190 -5.88 11.56 11.63
CA PRO A 190 -6.75 12.66 11.25
C PRO A 190 -7.13 12.66 9.77
N TRP A 191 -6.21 12.20 8.91
CA TRP A 191 -6.47 12.13 7.48
C TRP A 191 -7.51 11.04 7.16
N LEU A 192 -7.36 9.85 7.77
CA LEU A 192 -8.31 8.75 7.58
C LEU A 192 -9.71 9.11 8.08
N ILE A 193 -9.81 9.82 9.21
CA ILE A 193 -11.09 10.30 9.75
C ILE A 193 -11.76 11.23 8.74
N LYS A 194 -11.05 12.27 8.28
CA LYS A 194 -11.59 13.24 7.30
C LYS A 194 -12.02 12.54 6.01
N TYR A 195 -11.16 11.69 5.46
CA TYR A 195 -11.42 11.00 4.21
C TYR A 195 -12.61 10.04 4.31
N SER A 196 -12.74 9.33 5.44
CA SER A 196 -13.88 8.44 5.70
C SER A 196 -15.20 9.23 5.81
N VAL A 197 -15.18 10.41 6.43
CA VAL A 197 -16.34 11.32 6.51
C VAL A 197 -16.77 11.72 5.11
N GLU A 198 -15.83 12.14 4.26
CA GLU A 198 -16.16 12.57 2.90
C GLU A 198 -16.65 11.41 2.02
N CYS A 199 -16.12 10.19 2.20
CA CYS A 199 -16.62 8.99 1.52
C CYS A 199 -18.07 8.68 1.90
N VAL A 200 -18.41 8.79 3.19
CA VAL A 200 -19.80 8.57 3.66
C VAL A 200 -20.71 9.72 3.18
N LYS A 201 -20.23 10.97 3.23
CA LYS A 201 -20.96 12.17 2.77
C LYS A 201 -21.25 12.11 1.27
N GLU A 202 -20.30 11.62 0.46
CA GLU A 202 -20.49 11.41 -0.98
C GLU A 202 -21.62 10.42 -1.26
N GLN A 203 -21.61 9.26 -0.57
CA GLN A 203 -22.68 8.27 -0.74
C GLN A 203 -24.02 8.79 -0.24
N TRP A 204 -24.05 9.46 0.90
CA TRP A 204 -25.25 10.09 1.44
C TRP A 204 -25.82 11.15 0.48
N GLY A 205 -24.98 12.07 -0.03
CA GLY A 205 -25.36 13.05 -1.03
C GLY A 205 -25.92 12.42 -2.30
N ASN A 206 -25.34 11.29 -2.75
CA ASN A 206 -25.82 10.56 -3.92
C ASN A 206 -27.22 9.93 -3.70
N VAL A 207 -27.52 9.45 -2.49
CA VAL A 207 -28.85 8.94 -2.13
C VAL A 207 -29.87 10.08 -2.11
N ILE A 208 -29.54 11.22 -1.48
CA ILE A 208 -30.44 12.37 -1.34
C ILE A 208 -30.64 13.09 -2.67
N LYS A 209 -29.63 13.08 -3.56
CA LYS A 209 -29.71 13.70 -4.90
C LYS A 209 -30.94 13.24 -5.69
N LYS A 210 -31.41 12.03 -5.44
CA LYS A 210 -32.67 11.51 -6.03
C LYS A 210 -33.88 12.35 -5.66
N TYR A 211 -33.85 13.03 -4.52
CA TYR A 211 -34.96 13.84 -4.01
C TYR A 211 -34.75 15.37 -4.21
N SER A 212 -33.67 15.77 -4.88
CA SER A 212 -33.28 17.20 -5.04
C SER A 212 -34.32 18.04 -5.80
N GLU A 213 -35.19 17.42 -6.59
CA GLU A 213 -36.27 18.11 -7.32
C GLU A 213 -37.62 18.09 -6.58
N THR A 214 -37.69 17.39 -5.43
CA THR A 214 -38.91 17.24 -4.66
C THR A 214 -39.02 18.38 -3.64
N GLU A 215 -40.02 19.22 -3.76
CA GLU A 215 -40.34 20.25 -2.76
C GLU A 215 -41.12 19.61 -1.60
N LEU A 216 -40.55 19.67 -0.40
CA LEU A 216 -41.23 19.26 0.81
C LEU A 216 -42.35 20.25 1.17
N PRO A 217 -43.43 19.80 1.86
CA PRO A 217 -44.43 20.70 2.39
C PRO A 217 -43.78 21.79 3.25
N GLY A 218 -43.94 23.04 2.84
CA GLY A 218 -43.29 24.19 3.46
C GLY A 218 -42.20 24.87 2.62
N GLY A 219 -41.99 24.44 1.36
CA GLY A 219 -41.04 25.08 0.43
C GLY A 219 -39.57 24.77 0.71
N ILE A 220 -39.29 23.77 1.54
CA ILE A 220 -37.92 23.34 1.87
C ILE A 220 -37.42 22.44 0.73
N LYS A 221 -36.34 22.85 0.06
CA LYS A 221 -35.64 22.03 -0.94
C LYS A 221 -34.45 21.34 -0.28
N ILE A 222 -34.37 20.01 -0.41
CA ILE A 222 -33.18 19.26 0.01
C ILE A 222 -32.19 19.28 -1.15
N ASN A 223 -31.07 19.99 -0.98
CA ASN A 223 -30.06 20.13 -2.02
C ASN A 223 -28.99 18.97 -1.92
N GLY A 224 -29.41 17.77 -2.21
CA GLY A 224 -28.51 16.60 -2.19
C GLY A 224 -27.35 16.69 -3.19
N LYS A 225 -27.54 17.47 -4.27
CA LYS A 225 -26.48 17.68 -5.27
C LYS A 225 -25.32 18.50 -4.68
N GLU A 226 -25.63 19.55 -3.92
CA GLU A 226 -24.61 20.39 -3.28
C GLU A 226 -23.77 19.60 -2.27
N ILE A 227 -24.42 18.77 -1.45
CA ILE A 227 -23.74 17.87 -0.50
C ILE A 227 -22.81 16.91 -1.22
N TRP A 228 -23.26 16.36 -2.34
CA TRP A 228 -22.44 15.45 -3.16
C TRP A 228 -21.26 16.18 -3.81
N ASP A 229 -21.49 17.33 -4.44
CA ASP A 229 -20.44 18.13 -5.11
C ASP A 229 -19.37 18.58 -4.10
N GLU A 230 -19.78 19.03 -2.90
CA GLU A 230 -18.85 19.39 -1.82
C GLU A 230 -18.01 18.21 -1.38
N ALA A 231 -18.61 17.04 -1.14
CA ALA A 231 -17.90 15.84 -0.72
C ALA A 231 -16.88 15.39 -1.78
N VAL A 232 -17.26 15.38 -3.06
CA VAL A 232 -16.36 14.99 -4.16
C VAL A 232 -15.17 15.95 -4.28
N ASN A 233 -15.41 17.26 -4.15
CA ASN A 233 -14.35 18.27 -4.22
C ASN A 233 -13.40 18.11 -3.02
N ARG A 234 -13.94 17.98 -1.81
CA ARG A 234 -13.13 17.82 -0.60
C ARG A 234 -12.32 16.52 -0.61
N LYS A 235 -12.92 15.46 -1.11
CA LYS A 235 -12.22 14.17 -1.30
C LYS A 235 -11.01 14.30 -2.24
N LYS A 236 -11.16 15.03 -3.36
CA LYS A 236 -10.04 15.31 -4.28
C LYS A 236 -8.93 16.11 -3.61
N GLU A 237 -9.30 17.13 -2.83
CA GLU A 237 -8.33 17.94 -2.08
C GLU A 237 -7.53 17.06 -1.10
N LEU A 238 -8.21 16.18 -0.36
CA LEU A 238 -7.56 15.25 0.57
C LEU A 238 -6.65 14.24 -0.16
N GLU A 239 -7.03 13.77 -1.35
CA GLU A 239 -6.21 12.91 -2.18
C GLU A 239 -4.96 13.62 -2.72
N GLU A 240 -5.05 14.92 -3.02
CA GLU A 240 -3.92 15.76 -3.41
C GLU A 240 -3.01 16.06 -2.21
N GLU A 241 -3.59 16.36 -1.05
CA GLU A 241 -2.88 16.56 0.21
C GLU A 241 -2.06 15.29 0.55
N LEU A 242 -2.68 14.13 0.45
CA LEU A 242 -2.01 12.84 0.66
C LEU A 242 -0.80 12.66 -0.27
N LYS A 243 -0.94 12.98 -1.53
CA LYS A 243 0.16 12.85 -2.51
C LYS A 243 1.32 13.80 -2.21
N LYS A 244 1.06 14.95 -1.59
CA LYS A 244 2.09 15.96 -1.29
C LYS A 244 2.77 15.74 0.05
N GLU A 245 2.01 15.32 1.07
CA GLU A 245 2.45 15.33 2.46
C GLU A 245 2.70 13.94 3.05
N TYR A 246 1.93 12.93 2.61
CA TYR A 246 1.90 11.62 3.24
C TYR A 246 2.42 10.47 2.35
N GLN A 247 2.89 10.76 1.15
CA GLN A 247 3.62 9.78 0.38
C GLN A 247 5.08 9.72 0.85
N LEU A 248 5.61 8.50 0.92
CA LEU A 248 7.04 8.32 1.08
C LEU A 248 7.75 9.15 0.00
N PRO A 249 8.73 9.98 0.38
CA PRO A 249 9.51 10.69 -0.61
C PRO A 249 10.06 9.68 -1.62
N PRO A 250 10.03 10.00 -2.92
CA PRO A 250 10.60 9.10 -3.92
C PRO A 250 12.02 8.79 -3.47
N MET A 251 12.31 7.52 -3.23
CA MET A 251 13.69 7.12 -2.96
C MET A 251 14.50 7.64 -4.13
N MET A 252 15.40 8.60 -3.88
CA MET A 252 16.40 8.96 -4.87
C MET A 252 17.17 7.68 -5.16
N ILE A 253 16.81 7.02 -6.24
CA ILE A 253 17.67 6.02 -6.85
C ILE A 253 18.81 6.84 -7.42
N ILE A 254 19.81 7.07 -6.60
CA ILE A 254 21.10 7.49 -7.09
C ILE A 254 21.63 6.25 -7.79
N GLY A 255 21.30 6.20 -9.10
CA GLY A 255 21.78 5.17 -10.00
C GLY A 255 23.29 5.27 -10.20
#